data_a39b3a266b87960d9415a3a164c107c6
#
_entry.id   a39b3a266b87960d9415a3a164c107c6
#
_cell.length_a   1.000
_cell.length_b   1.000
_cell.length_c   1.000
_cell.angle_alpha   90.00
_cell.angle_beta   90.00
_cell.angle_gamma   90.00
#
_symmetry.space_group_name_H-M   'P 1'
#
loop_
_entity.id
_entity.type
_entity.pdbx_description
1 polymer ?
#
loop_
_entity_poly.entity_id
_entity_poly.type
_entity_poly.pdbx_seq_one_letter_code
_entity_poly.pdbx_strand_id
1 'polypeptide(L)'
;MNIKRSSKVIMALLLAASALFTTELMAQDLKKPTLEDLLSGGETYRIIENLPNLRWWGDVCIKPGIDSLFAVNPKTGKETLLTTREKVNQVLNSLITPTATTAAVSGQKRSKVQHFYNTEFPWPDKPYMLIKLPAEYIVYDFEKDEFVQSMPQAGERKGSNIDYTPEGGHIAYTVKNNLFVDNKAVTKEPEGIVCGQSVHRNEFGISKGTFWSPQGDLLAFYRMNESMVTPYPLVDITPRIALVDKIRYPMAGMLSHQV
;
A
#
# COMPACT_ATOMS: atom_id res chain seq x y z
N MET A 1 -12.44 74.40 -5.48
CA MET A 1 -12.83 74.09 -6.88
C MET A 1 -12.38 72.65 -7.22
N ASN A 2 -13.31 71.78 -7.55
CA ASN A 2 -13.13 70.52 -8.32
C ASN A 2 -12.58 69.21 -7.68
N ILE A 3 -12.80 68.96 -6.42
CA ILE A 3 -12.57 67.57 -5.88
C ILE A 3 -13.73 66.62 -6.24
N LYS A 4 -14.97 67.09 -6.38
CA LYS A 4 -16.12 66.25 -6.73
C LYS A 4 -16.19 65.72 -8.19
N ARG A 5 -15.47 66.34 -9.12
CA ARG A 5 -15.39 65.87 -10.52
C ARG A 5 -14.38 64.74 -10.73
N SER A 6 -13.30 64.78 -9.97
CA SER A 6 -12.24 63.74 -10.04
C SER A 6 -12.71 62.39 -9.50
N SER A 7 -13.51 62.38 -8.42
CA SER A 7 -14.04 61.16 -7.80
C SER A 7 -15.01 60.39 -8.75
N LYS A 8 -15.83 61.08 -9.52
CA LYS A 8 -16.77 60.47 -10.47
C LYS A 8 -16.02 59.83 -11.68
N VAL A 9 -14.94 60.47 -12.11
CA VAL A 9 -14.11 59.93 -13.22
C VAL A 9 -13.33 58.71 -12.76
N ILE A 10 -12.79 58.72 -11.54
CA ILE A 10 -12.08 57.59 -10.96
C ILE A 10 -13.04 56.39 -10.74
N MET A 11 -14.24 56.64 -10.28
CA MET A 11 -15.25 55.60 -10.09
C MET A 11 -15.76 55.02 -11.42
N ALA A 12 -15.91 55.83 -12.46
CA ALA A 12 -16.25 55.38 -13.80
C ALA A 12 -15.10 54.56 -14.44
N LEU A 13 -13.84 54.90 -14.21
CA LEU A 13 -12.67 54.13 -14.63
C LEU A 13 -12.53 52.79 -13.90
N LEU A 14 -12.84 52.75 -12.61
CA LEU A 14 -12.85 51.52 -11.81
C LEU A 14 -13.98 50.57 -12.23
N LEU A 15 -15.16 51.10 -12.56
CA LEU A 15 -16.28 50.33 -13.10
C LEU A 15 -16.01 49.83 -14.52
N ALA A 16 -15.34 50.61 -15.36
CA ALA A 16 -14.95 50.20 -16.70
C ALA A 16 -13.81 49.13 -16.64
N ALA A 17 -12.88 49.25 -15.71
CA ALA A 17 -11.85 48.26 -15.47
C ALA A 17 -12.43 46.95 -14.92
N SER A 18 -13.43 46.98 -14.03
CA SER A 18 -14.08 45.75 -13.56
C SER A 18 -14.93 45.05 -14.62
N ALA A 19 -15.47 45.79 -15.60
CA ALA A 19 -16.16 45.20 -16.74
C ALA A 19 -15.22 44.55 -17.78
N LEU A 20 -13.94 44.93 -17.80
CA LEU A 20 -12.92 44.31 -18.65
C LEU A 20 -12.32 43.03 -18.02
N PHE A 21 -12.56 42.79 -16.73
CA PHE A 21 -12.14 41.56 -16.04
C PHE A 21 -13.27 40.54 -15.83
N THR A 22 -14.43 40.73 -16.43
CA THR A 22 -15.29 39.59 -16.68
C THR A 22 -14.64 38.77 -17.82
N THR A 23 -13.59 38.04 -17.48
CA THR A 23 -13.32 36.81 -18.19
C THR A 23 -14.64 36.05 -18.15
N GLU A 24 -15.35 36.01 -19.28
CA GLU A 24 -16.34 34.97 -19.47
C GLU A 24 -15.63 33.68 -19.07
N LEU A 25 -16.00 33.15 -17.90
CA LEU A 25 -15.83 31.72 -17.68
C LEU A 25 -16.71 31.12 -18.77
N MET A 26 -16.10 30.95 -19.96
CA MET A 26 -16.63 30.08 -20.97
C MET A 26 -16.79 28.76 -20.23
N ALA A 27 -17.98 28.43 -19.82
CA ALA A 27 -18.35 27.09 -19.49
C ALA A 27 -17.95 26.32 -20.77
N GLN A 28 -16.79 25.67 -20.69
CA GLN A 28 -16.37 24.77 -21.76
C GLN A 28 -17.60 23.92 -22.02
N ASP A 29 -18.10 23.94 -23.27
CA ASP A 29 -19.14 23.02 -23.67
C ASP A 29 -18.59 21.63 -23.44
N LEU A 30 -18.78 21.13 -22.20
CA LEU A 30 -18.31 19.82 -21.80
C LEU A 30 -19.06 18.84 -22.69
N LYS A 31 -18.35 18.20 -23.57
CA LYS A 31 -18.88 17.13 -24.40
C LYS A 31 -19.66 16.17 -23.52
N LYS A 32 -20.94 15.99 -23.76
CA LYS A 32 -21.72 14.96 -23.06
C LYS A 32 -21.14 13.60 -23.47
N PRO A 33 -20.75 12.74 -22.50
CA PRO A 33 -20.24 11.43 -22.82
C PRO A 33 -21.31 10.62 -23.58
N THR A 34 -20.91 9.99 -24.67
CA THR A 34 -21.72 9.03 -25.41
C THR A 34 -21.49 7.63 -24.89
N LEU A 35 -22.33 6.67 -25.26
CA LEU A 35 -22.11 5.27 -24.90
C LEU A 35 -20.75 4.75 -25.43
N GLU A 36 -20.35 5.20 -26.60
CA GLU A 36 -19.05 4.86 -27.21
C GLU A 36 -17.85 5.37 -26.43
N ASP A 37 -17.97 6.56 -25.81
CA ASP A 37 -16.93 7.10 -24.94
C ASP A 37 -16.76 6.25 -23.65
N LEU A 38 -17.78 5.48 -23.28
CA LEU A 38 -17.82 4.67 -22.05
C LEU A 38 -17.48 3.19 -22.30
N LEU A 39 -17.58 2.71 -23.55
CA LEU A 39 -17.28 1.32 -23.89
C LEU A 39 -15.78 1.13 -24.07
N SER A 40 -15.20 0.23 -23.31
CA SER A 40 -13.79 -0.17 -23.44
C SER A 40 -13.54 -0.71 -24.85
N GLY A 41 -12.60 -0.07 -25.58
CA GLY A 41 -12.27 -0.39 -26.97
C GLY A 41 -13.07 0.37 -28.03
N GLY A 42 -13.95 1.30 -27.66
CA GLY A 42 -14.58 2.26 -28.59
C GLY A 42 -13.55 3.25 -29.14
N GLU A 43 -13.76 3.74 -30.39
CA GLU A 43 -12.83 4.70 -31.03
C GLU A 43 -12.64 5.99 -30.22
N THR A 44 -13.65 6.39 -29.47
CA THR A 44 -13.66 7.61 -28.67
C THR A 44 -13.32 7.35 -27.19
N TYR A 45 -13.19 6.08 -26.81
CA TYR A 45 -12.82 5.69 -25.44
C TYR A 45 -11.39 6.15 -25.14
N ARG A 46 -11.27 7.11 -24.26
CA ARG A 46 -9.97 7.58 -23.76
C ARG A 46 -9.73 6.99 -22.38
N ILE A 47 -8.79 6.07 -22.32
CA ILE A 47 -8.23 5.62 -21.05
C ILE A 47 -7.49 6.82 -20.45
N ILE A 48 -7.97 7.30 -19.30
CA ILE A 48 -7.19 8.25 -18.52
C ILE A 48 -5.97 7.47 -18.05
N GLU A 49 -4.79 7.85 -18.53
CA GLU A 49 -3.55 7.28 -18.04
C GLU A 49 -3.52 7.50 -16.54
N ASN A 50 -3.49 6.40 -15.79
CA ASN A 50 -3.30 6.48 -14.36
C ASN A 50 -1.96 7.16 -14.10
N LEU A 51 -1.94 8.13 -13.19
CA LEU A 51 -0.70 8.71 -12.73
C LEU A 51 0.25 7.58 -12.30
N PRO A 52 1.54 7.66 -12.65
CA PRO A 52 2.51 6.67 -12.22
C PRO A 52 2.40 6.50 -10.71
N ASN A 53 2.50 5.26 -10.25
CA ASN A 53 2.39 4.92 -8.83
C ASN A 53 3.65 5.40 -8.09
N LEU A 54 3.73 6.70 -7.85
CA LEU A 54 4.88 7.33 -7.21
C LEU A 54 4.97 6.95 -5.73
N ARG A 55 6.21 6.90 -5.23
CA ARG A 55 6.54 6.65 -3.82
C ARG A 55 7.46 7.76 -3.34
N TRP A 56 7.61 7.87 -2.04
CA TRP A 56 8.56 8.77 -1.42
C TRP A 56 9.65 7.99 -0.69
N TRP A 57 10.88 8.41 -0.87
CA TRP A 57 12.04 8.03 -0.09
C TRP A 57 12.64 9.32 0.49
N GLY A 58 12.37 9.60 1.76
CA GLY A 58 12.61 10.92 2.31
C GLY A 58 11.96 12.00 1.44
N ASP A 59 12.75 12.93 0.95
CA ASP A 59 12.31 14.01 0.05
C ASP A 59 12.44 13.67 -1.44
N VAL A 60 12.83 12.45 -1.76
CA VAL A 60 13.03 12.00 -3.15
C VAL A 60 11.77 11.31 -3.67
N CYS A 61 11.26 11.79 -4.79
CA CYS A 61 10.15 11.15 -5.48
C CYS A 61 10.66 9.94 -6.28
N ILE A 62 10.12 8.77 -6.03
CA ILE A 62 10.49 7.51 -6.68
C ILE A 62 9.37 7.06 -7.62
N LYS A 63 9.76 6.68 -8.83
CA LYS A 63 8.89 6.06 -9.84
C LYS A 63 9.27 4.59 -10.00
N PRO A 64 8.50 3.67 -9.38
CA PRO A 64 8.67 2.24 -9.62
C PRO A 64 8.10 1.87 -10.99
N GLY A 65 8.83 1.02 -11.71
CA GLY A 65 8.44 0.47 -13.01
C GLY A 65 8.49 -1.05 -13.04
N ILE A 66 8.30 -1.61 -14.21
CA ILE A 66 8.45 -3.06 -14.42
C ILE A 66 9.94 -3.45 -14.37
N ASP A 67 10.75 -2.79 -15.17
CA ASP A 67 12.17 -3.17 -15.34
C ASP A 67 13.14 -2.26 -14.59
N SER A 68 12.69 -1.09 -14.13
CA SER A 68 13.58 -0.06 -13.60
C SER A 68 12.93 0.74 -12.48
N LEU A 69 13.76 1.23 -11.59
CA LEU A 69 13.42 2.14 -10.51
C LEU A 69 14.08 3.49 -10.78
N PHE A 70 13.31 4.57 -10.76
CA PHE A 70 13.80 5.92 -11.04
C PHE A 70 13.55 6.86 -9.87
N ALA A 71 14.50 7.76 -9.63
CA ALA A 71 14.24 9.01 -8.92
C ALA A 71 13.72 10.05 -9.90
N VAL A 72 12.68 10.77 -9.52
CA VAL A 72 12.03 11.80 -10.35
C VAL A 72 12.20 13.16 -9.68
N ASN A 73 12.71 14.13 -10.42
CA ASN A 73 12.73 15.50 -9.95
C ASN A 73 11.30 16.07 -10.05
N PRO A 74 10.64 16.42 -8.95
CA PRO A 74 9.22 16.83 -8.97
C PRO A 74 8.98 18.19 -9.67
N LYS A 75 10.03 19.00 -9.87
CA LYS A 75 9.93 20.30 -10.56
C LYS A 75 10.10 20.19 -12.05
N THR A 76 10.99 19.30 -12.51
CA THR A 76 11.38 19.22 -13.93
C THR A 76 10.86 17.96 -14.61
N GLY A 77 10.38 16.96 -13.87
CA GLY A 77 10.02 15.65 -14.37
C GLY A 77 11.22 14.80 -14.83
N LYS A 78 12.45 15.29 -14.66
CA LYS A 78 13.66 14.55 -15.07
C LYS A 78 13.80 13.28 -14.24
N GLU A 79 13.95 12.15 -14.93
CA GLU A 79 14.16 10.85 -14.33
C GLU A 79 15.65 10.50 -14.26
N THR A 80 16.06 9.92 -13.13
CA THR A 80 17.41 9.37 -12.91
C THR A 80 17.29 7.91 -12.51
N LEU A 81 17.93 7.01 -13.23
CA LEU A 81 17.90 5.58 -12.93
C LEU A 81 18.60 5.32 -11.59
N LEU A 82 17.95 4.58 -10.71
CA LEU A 82 18.49 4.10 -9.44
C LEU A 82 19.02 2.67 -9.58
N THR A 83 18.16 1.74 -9.98
CA THR A 83 18.55 0.34 -10.23
C THR A 83 17.62 -0.31 -11.26
N THR A 84 17.99 -1.53 -11.70
CA THR A 84 17.18 -2.32 -12.62
C THR A 84 16.79 -3.66 -12.02
N ARG A 85 15.68 -4.20 -12.49
CA ARG A 85 15.19 -5.53 -12.12
C ARG A 85 16.22 -6.64 -12.41
N GLU A 86 16.96 -6.48 -13.49
CA GLU A 86 18.01 -7.42 -13.87
C GLU A 86 19.13 -7.44 -12.84
N LYS A 87 19.67 -6.28 -12.43
CA LYS A 87 20.70 -6.18 -11.40
C LYS A 87 20.24 -6.75 -10.07
N VAL A 88 19.05 -6.37 -9.60
CA VAL A 88 18.49 -6.92 -8.37
C VAL A 88 18.42 -8.45 -8.43
N ASN A 89 17.89 -9.00 -9.52
CA ASN A 89 17.78 -10.45 -9.67
C ASN A 89 19.17 -11.14 -9.81
N GLN A 90 20.18 -10.50 -10.40
CA GLN A 90 21.55 -11.02 -10.44
C GLN A 90 22.12 -11.12 -9.02
N VAL A 91 22.00 -10.07 -8.22
CA VAL A 91 22.43 -10.07 -6.81
C VAL A 91 21.71 -11.15 -6.02
N LEU A 92 20.39 -11.24 -6.11
CA LEU A 92 19.61 -12.25 -5.39
C LEU A 92 19.96 -13.67 -5.82
N ASN A 93 20.26 -13.89 -7.09
CA ASN A 93 20.71 -15.20 -7.59
C ASN A 93 22.12 -15.58 -7.11
N SER A 94 23.02 -14.60 -6.95
CA SER A 94 24.38 -14.86 -6.45
C SER A 94 24.41 -15.33 -5.00
N LEU A 95 23.36 -15.02 -4.21
CA LEU A 95 23.21 -15.47 -2.83
C LEU A 95 22.80 -16.95 -2.69
N ILE A 96 22.50 -17.63 -3.79
CA ILE A 96 22.06 -19.04 -3.80
C ILE A 96 23.25 -20.00 -3.77
N THR A 97 24.46 -19.55 -3.47
CA THR A 97 25.63 -20.45 -3.31
C THR A 97 25.44 -21.27 -2.02
N PRO A 98 25.59 -22.61 -2.04
CA PRO A 98 25.36 -23.44 -0.87
C PRO A 98 26.51 -23.30 0.10
N THR A 99 26.45 -22.31 1.00
CA THR A 99 27.29 -22.32 2.19
C THR A 99 26.50 -22.99 3.29
N ALA A 100 26.86 -24.23 3.54
CA ALA A 100 26.33 -25.03 4.62
C ALA A 100 26.55 -24.32 5.95
N THR A 101 25.54 -23.73 6.55
CA THR A 101 25.35 -23.59 8.00
C THR A 101 24.20 -22.65 8.34
N THR A 102 23.01 -22.94 7.85
CA THR A 102 21.73 -22.63 8.54
C THR A 102 20.67 -23.47 7.84
N ALA A 103 19.86 -24.17 8.63
CA ALA A 103 18.97 -25.23 8.20
C ALA A 103 18.31 -24.93 6.85
N ALA A 104 18.84 -25.59 5.83
CA ALA A 104 18.34 -25.56 4.49
C ALA A 104 16.90 -26.06 4.49
N VAL A 105 15.95 -25.18 4.24
CA VAL A 105 14.74 -25.56 3.55
C VAL A 105 15.20 -25.83 2.12
N SER A 106 15.35 -27.12 1.85
CA SER A 106 15.88 -27.72 0.65
C SER A 106 15.40 -27.04 -0.63
N GLY A 107 16.36 -26.55 -1.45
CA GLY A 107 16.18 -26.47 -2.89
C GLY A 107 15.19 -25.47 -3.46
N GLN A 108 14.58 -24.62 -2.68
CA GLN A 108 13.61 -23.63 -3.15
C GLN A 108 14.33 -22.45 -3.80
N LYS A 109 14.24 -22.37 -5.12
CA LYS A 109 14.68 -21.21 -5.91
C LYS A 109 13.98 -19.96 -5.37
N ARG A 110 14.74 -18.94 -4.94
CA ARG A 110 14.17 -17.66 -4.51
C ARG A 110 13.22 -17.10 -5.57
N SER A 111 12.12 -16.50 -5.11
CA SER A 111 11.22 -15.81 -6.02
C SER A 111 11.95 -14.63 -6.67
N LYS A 112 11.83 -14.52 -7.99
CA LYS A 112 12.40 -13.38 -8.72
C LYS A 112 11.55 -12.15 -8.56
N VAL A 113 12.18 -10.98 -8.47
CA VAL A 113 11.51 -9.71 -8.61
C VAL A 113 10.97 -9.59 -10.03
N GLN A 114 9.65 -9.40 -10.15
CA GLN A 114 8.97 -9.28 -11.45
C GLN A 114 8.81 -7.81 -11.87
N HIS A 115 8.64 -6.93 -10.88
CA HIS A 115 8.47 -5.49 -11.04
C HIS A 115 8.73 -4.78 -9.69
N PHE A 116 8.85 -3.45 -9.71
CA PHE A 116 9.07 -2.66 -8.51
C PHE A 116 7.79 -2.11 -7.87
N TYR A 117 6.60 -2.39 -8.38
CA TYR A 117 5.34 -1.85 -7.85
C TYR A 117 5.04 -2.29 -6.41
N ASN A 118 5.61 -3.42 -5.96
CA ASN A 118 5.48 -3.94 -4.60
C ASN A 118 6.68 -3.56 -3.70
N THR A 119 7.36 -2.46 -4.01
CA THR A 119 8.46 -1.94 -3.20
C THR A 119 7.99 -0.80 -2.30
N GLU A 120 8.60 -0.68 -1.14
CA GLU A 120 8.41 0.40 -0.19
C GLU A 120 9.76 0.99 0.23
N PHE A 121 9.76 2.22 0.72
CA PHE A 121 10.97 2.95 1.12
C PHE A 121 10.82 3.46 2.56
N PRO A 122 10.79 2.57 3.56
CA PRO A 122 10.51 2.94 4.94
C PRO A 122 11.67 3.63 5.65
N TRP A 123 12.87 3.63 5.07
CA TRP A 123 14.06 4.27 5.63
C TRP A 123 14.39 5.57 4.86
N PRO A 124 13.96 6.74 5.33
CA PRO A 124 14.17 8.00 4.60
C PRO A 124 15.64 8.45 4.52
N ASP A 125 16.45 7.97 5.43
CA ASP A 125 17.88 8.29 5.59
C ASP A 125 18.83 7.24 5.04
N LYS A 126 18.31 6.10 4.54
CA LYS A 126 19.09 5.00 3.97
C LYS A 126 18.61 4.66 2.57
N PRO A 127 19.52 4.34 1.63
CA PRO A 127 19.16 3.97 0.26
C PRO A 127 18.59 2.55 0.18
N TYR A 128 17.68 2.22 1.09
CA TYR A 128 17.12 0.89 1.20
C TYR A 128 15.71 0.85 0.67
N MET A 129 15.42 -0.18 -0.11
CA MET A 129 14.06 -0.53 -0.50
C MET A 129 13.66 -1.86 0.12
N LEU A 130 12.41 -1.97 0.50
CA LEU A 130 11.76 -3.20 0.92
C LEU A 130 11.03 -3.80 -0.28
N ILE A 131 11.46 -4.96 -0.73
CA ILE A 131 10.84 -5.71 -1.82
C ILE A 131 9.97 -6.81 -1.21
N LYS A 132 8.67 -6.74 -1.44
CA LYS A 132 7.71 -7.72 -0.94
C LYS A 132 7.52 -8.84 -1.95
N LEU A 133 8.13 -9.99 -1.68
CA LEU A 133 7.94 -11.22 -2.46
C LEU A 133 6.97 -12.16 -1.75
N PRO A 134 6.35 -13.12 -2.46
CA PRO A 134 5.38 -14.04 -1.87
C PRO A 134 5.92 -14.91 -0.71
N ALA A 135 7.22 -15.21 -0.71
CA ALA A 135 7.85 -16.08 0.28
C ALA A 135 8.73 -15.34 1.28
N GLU A 136 9.15 -14.12 0.97
CA GLU A 136 10.08 -13.36 1.80
C GLU A 136 9.98 -11.87 1.50
N TYR A 137 10.34 -11.04 2.50
CA TYR A 137 10.60 -9.64 2.31
C TYR A 137 12.10 -9.42 2.26
N ILE A 138 12.57 -8.63 1.29
CA ILE A 138 13.98 -8.39 1.06
C ILE A 138 14.27 -6.91 1.26
N VAL A 139 15.28 -6.60 2.06
CA VAL A 139 15.89 -5.28 2.14
C VAL A 139 17.08 -5.23 1.18
N TYR A 140 17.08 -4.26 0.31
CA TYR A 140 18.05 -4.10 -0.76
C TYR A 140 18.56 -2.65 -0.81
N ASP A 141 19.87 -2.47 -0.81
CA ASP A 141 20.53 -1.19 -1.04
C ASP A 141 20.58 -0.90 -2.54
N PHE A 142 19.79 0.06 -3.00
CA PHE A 142 19.65 0.36 -4.42
C PHE A 142 20.71 1.36 -4.94
N GLU A 143 21.52 1.97 -4.07
CA GLU A 143 22.67 2.78 -4.50
C GLU A 143 23.91 1.90 -4.72
N LYS A 144 24.11 0.89 -3.87
CA LYS A 144 25.24 -0.04 -4.00
C LYS A 144 24.92 -1.27 -4.82
N ASP A 145 23.65 -1.50 -5.13
CA ASP A 145 23.14 -2.74 -5.72
C ASP A 145 23.52 -3.98 -4.87
N GLU A 146 23.25 -3.91 -3.55
CA GLU A 146 23.61 -4.97 -2.59
C GLU A 146 22.39 -5.49 -1.81
N PHE A 147 22.42 -6.78 -1.51
CA PHE A 147 21.49 -7.40 -0.57
C PHE A 147 21.87 -7.05 0.86
N VAL A 148 20.89 -6.59 1.64
CA VAL A 148 21.09 -6.25 3.06
C VAL A 148 20.62 -7.39 3.96
N GLN A 149 19.34 -7.77 3.86
CA GLN A 149 18.76 -8.87 4.63
C GLN A 149 17.49 -9.41 3.99
N SER A 150 17.08 -10.61 4.42
CA SER A 150 15.74 -11.12 4.11
C SER A 150 14.99 -11.45 5.39
N MET A 151 13.67 -11.25 5.32
CA MET A 151 12.72 -11.64 6.34
C MET A 151 11.80 -12.69 5.72
N PRO A 152 12.06 -14.00 5.96
CA PRO A 152 11.25 -15.05 5.39
C PRO A 152 9.83 -14.96 5.93
N GLN A 153 8.85 -15.02 5.04
CA GLN A 153 7.48 -15.28 5.45
C GLN A 153 7.40 -16.76 5.85
N ALA A 154 6.80 -17.03 7.01
CA ALA A 154 6.78 -18.36 7.56
C ALA A 154 6.17 -19.39 6.62
N GLY A 155 6.99 -20.29 6.15
CA GLY A 155 6.68 -21.61 5.63
C GLY A 155 5.49 -21.70 4.67
N GLU A 156 4.97 -22.91 4.48
CA GLU A 156 3.80 -23.25 3.65
C GLU A 156 2.47 -22.61 4.13
N ARG A 157 2.49 -21.92 5.26
CA ARG A 157 1.31 -21.28 5.85
C ARG A 157 1.33 -19.81 5.45
N LYS A 158 0.51 -19.46 4.49
CA LYS A 158 0.27 -18.07 4.10
C LYS A 158 -0.21 -17.27 5.32
N GLY A 159 0.67 -16.51 5.93
CA GLY A 159 0.31 -15.54 6.95
C GLY A 159 -0.54 -14.43 6.34
N SER A 160 -1.48 -13.91 7.12
CA SER A 160 -2.27 -12.72 6.79
C SER A 160 -1.86 -11.56 7.69
N ASN A 161 -2.35 -10.35 7.40
CA ASN A 161 -2.10 -9.16 8.24
C ASN A 161 -0.61 -8.94 8.54
N ILE A 162 0.20 -8.99 7.49
CA ILE A 162 1.64 -8.88 7.61
C ILE A 162 2.02 -7.44 7.95
N ASP A 163 2.78 -7.28 9.02
CA ASP A 163 3.32 -6.01 9.48
C ASP A 163 4.81 -6.20 9.82
N TYR A 164 5.63 -5.24 9.49
CA TYR A 164 7.06 -5.33 9.76
C TYR A 164 7.56 -4.04 10.42
N THR A 165 8.67 -4.15 11.16
CA THR A 165 9.32 -3.00 11.74
C THR A 165 10.60 -2.68 10.99
N PRO A 166 10.72 -1.46 10.43
CA PRO A 166 11.91 -1.05 9.71
C PRO A 166 13.18 -1.09 10.57
N GLU A 167 13.09 -0.64 11.80
CA GLU A 167 14.24 -0.53 12.72
C GLU A 167 14.64 -1.87 13.34
N GLY A 168 13.68 -2.64 13.79
CA GLY A 168 13.93 -3.94 14.46
C GLY A 168 14.23 -5.10 13.51
N GLY A 169 13.84 -4.99 12.23
CA GLY A 169 13.97 -6.08 11.26
C GLY A 169 13.06 -7.27 11.56
N HIS A 170 12.01 -7.07 12.37
CA HIS A 170 11.05 -8.11 12.74
C HIS A 170 9.81 -8.07 11.84
N ILE A 171 9.16 -9.20 11.67
CA ILE A 171 7.92 -9.34 10.91
C ILE A 171 6.85 -10.01 11.78
N ALA A 172 5.71 -9.34 11.91
CA ALA A 172 4.50 -9.88 12.54
C ALA A 172 3.50 -10.31 11.47
N TYR A 173 2.76 -11.35 11.71
CA TYR A 173 1.71 -11.84 10.83
C TYR A 173 0.74 -12.73 11.60
N THR A 174 -0.45 -12.95 11.03
CA THR A 174 -1.44 -13.83 11.65
C THR A 174 -1.61 -15.13 10.86
N VAL A 175 -1.77 -16.25 11.55
CA VAL A 175 -2.17 -17.53 10.98
C VAL A 175 -3.45 -17.94 11.67
N LYS A 176 -4.53 -18.07 10.91
CA LYS A 176 -5.87 -18.15 11.44
C LYS A 176 -6.12 -16.92 12.33
N ASN A 177 -6.37 -17.10 13.62
CA ASN A 177 -6.64 -16.03 14.56
C ASN A 177 -5.50 -15.77 15.56
N ASN A 178 -4.34 -16.37 15.34
CA ASN A 178 -3.18 -16.23 16.24
C ASN A 178 -2.05 -15.40 15.61
N LEU A 179 -1.38 -14.63 16.46
CA LEU A 179 -0.27 -13.75 16.09
C LEU A 179 1.07 -14.50 16.18
N PHE A 180 1.90 -14.24 15.19
CA PHE A 180 3.27 -14.75 15.08
C PHE A 180 4.23 -13.58 14.87
N VAL A 181 5.44 -13.70 15.39
CA VAL A 181 6.58 -12.82 15.14
C VAL A 181 7.78 -13.69 14.80
N ASP A 182 8.45 -13.42 13.69
CA ASP A 182 9.65 -14.14 13.23
C ASP A 182 9.49 -15.67 13.30
N ASN A 183 8.37 -16.18 12.83
CA ASN A 183 8.00 -17.61 12.84
C ASN A 183 7.72 -18.20 14.24
N LYS A 184 7.68 -17.40 15.30
CA LYS A 184 7.30 -17.84 16.64
C LYS A 184 5.87 -17.42 16.95
N ALA A 185 5.07 -18.34 17.47
CA ALA A 185 3.73 -18.02 17.95
C ALA A 185 3.83 -17.13 19.21
N VAL A 186 3.26 -15.93 19.11
CA VAL A 186 3.12 -15.00 20.23
C VAL A 186 1.87 -15.31 21.02
N THR A 187 0.81 -15.73 20.33
CA THR A 187 -0.46 -16.11 20.95
C THR A 187 -0.85 -17.55 20.60
N LYS A 188 -1.60 -18.18 21.49
CA LYS A 188 -2.23 -19.51 21.31
C LYS A 188 -3.63 -19.46 21.90
N GLU A 189 -4.50 -18.75 21.24
CA GLU A 189 -5.85 -18.52 21.71
C GLU A 189 -6.83 -19.54 21.13
N PRO A 190 -7.91 -19.84 21.85
CA PRO A 190 -8.95 -20.72 21.38
C PRO A 190 -9.76 -20.06 20.23
N GLU A 191 -10.61 -20.85 19.59
CA GLU A 191 -11.57 -20.34 18.62
C GLU A 191 -12.46 -19.25 19.22
N GLY A 192 -12.70 -18.17 18.47
CA GLY A 192 -13.47 -17.01 18.90
C GLY A 192 -12.62 -15.91 19.54
N ILE A 193 -11.31 -16.13 19.72
CA ILE A 193 -10.35 -15.07 20.07
C ILE A 193 -9.48 -14.77 18.85
N VAL A 194 -9.41 -13.50 18.48
CA VAL A 194 -8.67 -13.02 17.29
C VAL A 194 -7.60 -12.04 17.72
N CYS A 195 -6.36 -12.33 17.36
CA CYS A 195 -5.19 -11.51 17.72
C CYS A 195 -4.52 -10.93 16.48
N GLY A 196 -4.08 -9.65 16.57
CA GLY A 196 -3.28 -9.00 15.53
C GLY A 196 -4.04 -8.65 14.24
N GLN A 197 -5.36 -8.63 14.28
CA GLN A 197 -6.22 -8.27 13.14
C GLN A 197 -6.97 -6.98 13.42
N SER A 198 -7.40 -6.28 12.34
CA SER A 198 -8.25 -5.11 12.45
C SER A 198 -9.58 -5.47 13.13
N VAL A 199 -9.96 -4.67 14.13
CA VAL A 199 -11.16 -4.91 14.95
C VAL A 199 -12.45 -4.45 14.25
N HIS A 200 -12.34 -3.65 13.21
CA HIS A 200 -13.48 -3.11 12.45
C HIS A 200 -13.54 -3.60 11.00
N ARG A 201 -12.93 -4.75 10.69
CA ARG A 201 -12.96 -5.37 9.35
C ARG A 201 -12.57 -4.39 8.24
N ASN A 202 -11.54 -3.53 8.52
CA ASN A 202 -11.03 -2.47 7.65
C ASN A 202 -12.01 -1.29 7.43
N GLU A 203 -13.01 -1.12 8.26
CA GLU A 203 -13.89 0.05 8.27
C GLU A 203 -13.27 1.20 9.07
N PHE A 204 -13.76 2.41 8.88
CA PHE A 204 -13.33 3.63 9.58
C PHE A 204 -11.83 3.94 9.48
N GLY A 205 -11.16 3.47 8.43
CA GLY A 205 -9.72 3.64 8.25
C GLY A 205 -8.86 2.75 9.16
N ILE A 206 -9.45 1.83 9.95
CA ILE A 206 -8.72 0.89 10.80
C ILE A 206 -8.43 -0.37 10.00
N SER A 207 -7.25 -0.41 9.37
CA SER A 207 -6.85 -1.47 8.44
C SER A 207 -5.86 -2.48 9.02
N LYS A 208 -5.35 -2.25 10.25
CA LYS A 208 -4.37 -3.16 10.87
C LYS A 208 -4.67 -3.39 12.35
N GLY A 209 -4.09 -4.45 12.90
CA GLY A 209 -4.27 -4.83 14.31
C GLY A 209 -2.97 -5.04 15.07
N THR A 210 -1.84 -4.59 14.50
CA THR A 210 -0.49 -4.66 15.07
C THR A 210 0.18 -3.30 15.00
N PHE A 211 0.96 -2.91 16.01
CA PHE A 211 1.57 -1.60 16.12
C PHE A 211 2.94 -1.74 16.76
N TRP A 212 4.00 -1.57 15.96
CA TRP A 212 5.38 -1.60 16.42
C TRP A 212 5.76 -0.29 17.10
N SER A 213 6.61 -0.39 18.16
CA SER A 213 7.30 0.78 18.71
C SER A 213 8.22 1.41 17.64
N PRO A 214 8.58 2.68 17.77
CA PRO A 214 9.51 3.33 16.84
C PRO A 214 10.88 2.65 16.74
N GLN A 215 11.34 1.99 17.81
CA GLN A 215 12.60 1.24 17.86
C GLN A 215 12.44 -0.21 17.36
N GLY A 216 11.20 -0.68 17.17
CA GLY A 216 10.91 -2.03 16.70
C GLY A 216 11.07 -3.13 17.75
N ASP A 217 11.26 -2.79 19.03
CA ASP A 217 11.48 -3.72 20.13
C ASP A 217 10.20 -4.14 20.87
N LEU A 218 9.12 -3.40 20.68
CA LEU A 218 7.81 -3.69 21.27
C LEU A 218 6.72 -3.78 20.19
N LEU A 219 5.79 -4.70 20.39
CA LEU A 219 4.63 -4.89 19.52
C LEU A 219 3.34 -4.83 20.35
N ALA A 220 2.54 -3.79 20.14
CA ALA A 220 1.15 -3.74 20.59
C ALA A 220 0.23 -4.38 19.54
N PHE A 221 -0.82 -5.06 19.98
CA PHE A 221 -1.79 -5.67 19.07
C PHE A 221 -3.19 -5.73 19.68
N TYR A 222 -4.19 -5.76 18.83
CA TYR A 222 -5.56 -6.01 19.27
C TYR A 222 -5.77 -7.49 19.58
N ARG A 223 -6.42 -7.74 20.73
CA ARG A 223 -6.97 -9.05 21.11
C ARG A 223 -8.48 -8.93 21.23
N MET A 224 -9.18 -9.44 20.25
CA MET A 224 -10.62 -9.35 20.13
C MET A 224 -11.27 -10.66 20.56
N ASN A 225 -12.24 -10.58 21.47
CA ASN A 225 -13.10 -11.72 21.82
C ASN A 225 -14.40 -11.60 21.01
N GLU A 226 -14.62 -12.54 20.12
CA GLU A 226 -15.86 -12.68 19.36
C GLU A 226 -16.59 -14.00 19.63
N SER A 227 -16.22 -14.70 20.72
CA SER A 227 -16.83 -16.01 21.07
C SER A 227 -18.32 -15.91 21.30
N MET A 228 -18.79 -14.76 21.80
CA MET A 228 -20.21 -14.49 22.05
C MET A 228 -20.96 -13.97 20.81
N VAL A 229 -20.25 -13.63 19.73
CA VAL A 229 -20.90 -13.12 18.51
C VAL A 229 -21.59 -14.23 17.76
N THR A 230 -22.87 -14.04 17.47
CA THR A 230 -23.67 -15.05 16.73
C THR A 230 -23.11 -15.22 15.31
N PRO A 231 -22.85 -16.45 14.85
CA PRO A 231 -22.43 -16.71 13.49
C PRO A 231 -23.50 -16.30 12.48
N TYR A 232 -23.08 -15.49 11.49
CA TYR A 232 -23.92 -15.08 10.36
C TYR A 232 -23.62 -15.98 9.16
N PRO A 233 -24.64 -16.56 8.49
CA PRO A 233 -24.42 -17.38 7.31
C PRO A 233 -24.18 -16.50 6.07
N LEU A 234 -23.03 -16.67 5.43
CA LEU A 234 -22.77 -16.15 4.08
C LEU A 234 -22.97 -17.29 3.08
N VAL A 235 -23.79 -17.06 2.08
CA VAL A 235 -24.03 -18.04 1.03
C VAL A 235 -23.16 -17.71 -0.18
N ASP A 236 -22.23 -18.61 -0.50
CA ASP A 236 -21.46 -18.56 -1.73
C ASP A 236 -22.22 -19.34 -2.82
N ILE A 237 -22.71 -18.61 -3.83
CA ILE A 237 -23.46 -19.16 -4.96
C ILE A 237 -22.58 -19.38 -6.21
N THR A 238 -21.29 -19.12 -6.14
CA THR A 238 -20.37 -19.29 -7.29
C THR A 238 -20.15 -20.76 -7.67
N PRO A 239 -20.05 -21.72 -6.72
CA PRO A 239 -19.97 -23.12 -7.08
C PRO A 239 -21.35 -23.65 -7.50
N ARG A 240 -21.36 -24.77 -8.25
CA ARG A 240 -22.61 -25.41 -8.72
C ARG A 240 -23.59 -25.72 -7.59
N ILE A 241 -23.06 -26.12 -6.45
CA ILE A 241 -23.84 -26.32 -5.21
C ILE A 241 -23.41 -25.23 -4.26
N ALA A 242 -24.37 -24.40 -3.84
CA ALA A 242 -24.09 -23.29 -2.93
C ALA A 242 -23.46 -23.79 -1.62
N LEU A 243 -22.45 -23.05 -1.15
CA LEU A 243 -21.81 -23.30 0.14
C LEU A 243 -22.24 -22.24 1.14
N VAL A 244 -22.21 -22.61 2.42
CA VAL A 244 -22.55 -21.70 3.52
C VAL A 244 -21.31 -21.53 4.40
N ASP A 245 -20.72 -20.33 4.39
CA ASP A 245 -19.71 -19.94 5.34
C ASP A 245 -20.35 -19.23 6.53
N LYS A 246 -19.93 -19.59 7.73
CA LYS A 246 -20.38 -18.96 8.97
C LYS A 246 -19.31 -18.02 9.47
N ILE A 247 -19.60 -16.73 9.39
CA ILE A 247 -18.71 -15.69 9.94
C ILE A 247 -19.31 -15.11 11.22
N ARG A 248 -18.48 -14.73 12.17
CA ARG A 248 -18.92 -13.99 13.36
C ARG A 248 -19.10 -12.53 13.00
N TYR A 249 -20.35 -12.13 12.80
CA TYR A 249 -20.70 -10.78 12.41
C TYR A 249 -21.76 -10.22 13.37
N PRO A 250 -21.45 -9.11 14.10
CA PRO A 250 -22.42 -8.50 15.01
C PRO A 250 -23.64 -7.99 14.25
N MET A 251 -24.77 -8.61 14.47
CA MET A 251 -26.06 -8.20 13.89
C MET A 251 -26.77 -7.23 14.83
N ALA A 252 -27.66 -6.38 14.28
CA ALA A 252 -28.45 -5.46 15.05
C ALA A 252 -29.24 -6.18 16.16
N GLY A 253 -29.16 -5.68 17.40
CA GLY A 253 -29.81 -6.29 18.57
C GLY A 253 -29.09 -7.50 19.16
N MET A 254 -27.98 -7.95 18.59
CA MET A 254 -27.18 -9.08 19.09
C MET A 254 -25.91 -8.59 19.81
N LEU A 255 -25.24 -9.51 20.53
CA LEU A 255 -23.98 -9.20 21.19
C LEU A 255 -22.86 -8.92 20.16
N SER A 256 -22.09 -7.88 20.42
CA SER A 256 -20.89 -7.52 19.65
C SER A 256 -19.64 -8.12 20.29
N HIS A 257 -18.54 -8.09 19.54
CA HIS A 257 -17.22 -8.46 20.03
C HIS A 257 -16.70 -7.46 21.08
N GLN A 258 -15.71 -7.89 21.86
CA GLN A 258 -14.98 -7.07 22.84
C GLN A 258 -13.49 -7.07 22.48
N VAL A 259 -12.85 -5.91 22.66
CA VAL A 259 -11.43 -5.72 22.36
C VAL A 259 -10.68 -5.36 23.64
#